data_032283c0f13d184fdc658a3dc1227e4e
#
_entry.id   032283c0f13d184fdc658a3dc1227e4e
#
_cell.length_a   1.000
_cell.length_b   1.000
_cell.length_c   1.000
_cell.angle_alpha   90.00
_cell.angle_beta   90.00
_cell.angle_gamma   90.00
#
_symmetry.space_group_name_H-M   'P 1'
#
loop_
_entity.id
_entity.type
_entity.pdbx_description
1 polymer ?
#
loop_
_entity_poly.entity_id
_entity_poly.type
_entity_poly.pdbx_seq_one_letter_code
_entity_poly.pdbx_strand_id
1 'polypeptide(L)'
;GTISAKFLNDFLADNNIDIGVIPIFDVKVYSIVYETVDWNGEPRQASGAIYIPDEDYSNKKYPIYSGQHGTESKRTNVASISPLRGFDALFVASVGYIGSSPDLLGLGISSDVVHPYVHAFVAEAVVDKIRATKNWICSNGINDNEQLFIAGYSEGGYVAMATHKLIEEKYADEF
;
A
#
# COMPACT_ATOMS: atom_id res chain seq x y z
N GLY A 1 5.84 10.71 8.99
CA GLY A 1 4.98 11.74 9.63
C GLY A 1 3.70 11.14 10.16
N THR A 2 2.86 11.96 10.83
CA THR A 2 1.56 11.53 11.36
C THR A 2 0.45 12.37 10.75
N ILE A 3 -0.65 11.73 10.36
CA ILE A 3 -1.87 12.36 9.88
C ILE A 3 -2.94 12.11 10.93
N SER A 4 -3.54 13.18 11.48
CA SER A 4 -4.51 13.01 12.56
C SER A 4 -5.87 12.52 12.07
N ALA A 5 -6.56 11.74 12.90
CA ALA A 5 -7.94 11.32 12.65
C ALA A 5 -8.86 12.54 12.45
N LYS A 6 -8.61 13.63 13.21
CA LYS A 6 -9.35 14.88 13.02
C LYS A 6 -9.20 15.43 11.60
N PHE A 7 -7.96 15.51 11.09
CA PHE A 7 -7.71 15.97 9.71
C PHE A 7 -8.43 15.09 8.69
N LEU A 8 -8.41 13.77 8.88
CA LEU A 8 -9.09 12.83 7.97
C LEU A 8 -10.61 13.03 7.99
N ASN A 9 -11.20 13.21 9.17
CA ASN A 9 -12.63 13.49 9.29
C ASN A 9 -13.01 14.83 8.66
N ASP A 10 -12.24 15.90 8.93
CA ASP A 10 -12.46 17.21 8.32
C ASP A 10 -12.34 17.12 6.79
N PHE A 11 -11.33 16.43 6.29
CA PHE A 11 -11.12 16.22 4.84
C PHE A 11 -12.33 15.52 4.17
N LEU A 12 -12.87 14.48 4.79
CA LEU A 12 -14.06 13.79 4.27
C LEU A 12 -15.28 14.74 4.26
N ALA A 13 -15.50 15.48 5.34
CA ALA A 13 -16.61 16.41 5.48
C ALA A 13 -16.51 17.56 4.48
N ASP A 14 -15.35 18.21 4.37
CA ASP A 14 -15.13 19.37 3.48
C ASP A 14 -15.26 19.01 1.99
N ASN A 15 -14.97 17.74 1.64
CA ASN A 15 -15.09 17.24 0.27
C ASN A 15 -16.40 16.48 0.01
N ASN A 16 -17.28 16.40 1.01
CA ASN A 16 -18.55 15.65 0.94
C ASN A 16 -18.35 14.19 0.49
N ILE A 17 -17.32 13.54 1.05
CA ILE A 17 -16.95 12.15 0.75
C ILE A 17 -17.46 11.26 1.88
N ASP A 18 -18.28 10.26 1.53
CA ASP A 18 -18.68 9.18 2.43
C ASP A 18 -17.98 7.88 1.99
N ILE A 19 -17.12 7.37 2.84
CA ILE A 19 -16.40 6.10 2.63
C ILE A 19 -16.96 4.97 3.51
N GLY A 20 -18.06 5.21 4.21
CA GLY A 20 -18.73 4.24 5.08
C GLY A 20 -17.98 3.91 6.38
N VAL A 21 -16.88 4.63 6.69
CA VAL A 21 -16.12 4.49 7.93
C VAL A 21 -15.75 5.86 8.50
N ILE A 22 -15.59 5.92 9.83
CA ILE A 22 -15.19 7.15 10.54
C ILE A 22 -13.75 6.93 11.04
N PRO A 23 -12.76 7.72 10.60
CA PRO A 23 -11.41 7.71 11.15
C PRO A 23 -11.38 7.87 12.67
N ILE A 24 -10.78 6.92 13.38
CA ILE A 24 -10.67 6.89 14.84
C ILE A 24 -9.23 6.99 15.33
N PHE A 25 -8.27 6.48 14.55
CA PHE A 25 -6.85 6.55 14.87
C PHE A 25 -6.15 7.63 14.05
N ASP A 26 -5.21 8.32 14.67
CA ASP A 26 -4.16 9.01 13.94
C ASP A 26 -3.34 7.96 13.17
N VAL A 27 -2.75 8.34 12.05
CA VAL A 27 -2.02 7.40 11.19
C VAL A 27 -0.58 7.84 11.02
N LYS A 28 0.35 7.01 11.46
CA LYS A 28 1.77 7.15 11.15
C LYS A 28 2.04 6.68 9.72
N VAL A 29 2.76 7.51 8.96
CA VAL A 29 3.09 7.20 7.56
C VAL A 29 4.59 7.10 7.38
N TYR A 30 5.01 6.02 6.75
CA TYR A 30 6.40 5.72 6.43
C TYR A 30 6.56 5.49 4.93
N SER A 31 7.49 6.22 4.32
CA SER A 31 7.95 5.94 2.97
C SER A 31 9.04 4.89 3.05
N ILE A 32 8.93 3.83 2.26
CA ILE A 32 9.92 2.77 2.19
C ILE A 32 10.40 2.53 0.77
N VAL A 33 11.64 2.05 0.67
CA VAL A 33 12.23 1.50 -0.55
C VAL A 33 12.42 0.02 -0.33
N TYR A 34 12.15 -0.79 -1.34
CA TYR A 34 12.28 -2.24 -1.28
C TYR A 34 12.86 -2.80 -2.57
N GLU A 35 13.49 -3.97 -2.47
CA GLU A 35 14.02 -4.69 -3.62
C GLU A 35 12.90 -5.49 -4.28
N THR A 36 12.93 -5.54 -5.61
CA THR A 36 12.02 -6.31 -6.45
C THR A 36 12.68 -6.65 -7.78
N VAL A 37 11.93 -7.20 -8.71
CA VAL A 37 12.37 -7.43 -10.08
C VAL A 37 11.41 -6.78 -11.08
N ASP A 38 11.93 -6.41 -12.26
CA ASP A 38 11.07 -6.02 -13.36
C ASP A 38 10.55 -7.25 -14.13
N TRP A 39 9.80 -7.00 -15.20
CA TRP A 39 9.18 -8.06 -16.02
C TRP A 39 10.18 -8.92 -16.81
N ASN A 40 11.46 -8.54 -16.85
CA ASN A 40 12.55 -9.36 -17.43
C ASN A 40 13.29 -10.15 -16.35
N GLY A 41 12.91 -10.00 -15.08
CA GLY A 41 13.61 -10.59 -13.94
C GLY A 41 14.84 -9.81 -13.49
N GLU A 42 15.05 -8.59 -14.01
CA GLU A 42 16.18 -7.75 -13.62
C GLU A 42 15.91 -7.09 -12.26
N PRO A 43 16.91 -7.11 -11.34
CA PRO A 43 16.77 -6.47 -10.04
C PRO A 43 16.44 -4.98 -10.14
N ARG A 44 15.49 -4.52 -9.32
CA ARG A 44 15.03 -3.14 -9.24
C ARG A 44 14.80 -2.73 -7.80
N GLN A 45 14.88 -1.42 -7.57
CA GLN A 45 14.34 -0.80 -6.37
C GLN A 45 13.00 -0.17 -6.70
N ALA A 46 12.02 -0.38 -5.83
CA ALA A 46 10.73 0.26 -5.89
C ALA A 46 10.41 0.95 -4.56
N SER A 47 9.43 1.83 -4.57
CA SER A 47 9.00 2.57 -3.39
C SER A 47 7.51 2.42 -3.12
N GLY A 48 7.11 2.84 -1.93
CA GLY A 48 5.72 2.88 -1.51
C GLY A 48 5.58 3.41 -0.10
N ALA A 49 4.35 3.52 0.37
CA ALA A 49 4.04 3.94 1.73
C ALA A 49 3.51 2.78 2.59
N ILE A 50 3.76 2.89 3.90
CA ILE A 50 3.12 2.08 4.94
C ILE A 50 2.36 3.04 5.86
N TYR A 51 1.14 2.68 6.21
CA TYR A 51 0.24 3.43 7.07
C TYR A 51 -0.09 2.59 8.30
N ILE A 52 0.20 3.12 9.47
CA ILE A 52 0.09 2.40 10.75
C ILE A 52 -0.81 3.19 11.68
N PRO A 53 -1.86 2.60 12.28
CA PRO A 53 -2.64 3.26 13.34
C PRO A 53 -1.70 3.72 14.46
N ASP A 54 -1.83 4.97 14.92
CA ASP A 54 -1.04 5.47 16.04
C ASP A 54 -1.71 5.09 17.37
N GLU A 55 -1.40 3.89 17.84
CA GLU A 55 -1.95 3.34 19.08
C GLU A 55 -0.93 2.43 19.80
N ASP A 56 -1.31 1.84 20.91
CA ASP A 56 -0.53 0.80 21.58
C ASP A 56 -0.70 -0.55 20.87
N TYR A 57 0.39 -1.07 20.31
CA TYR A 57 0.42 -2.34 19.57
C TYR A 57 0.52 -3.57 20.48
N SER A 58 0.67 -3.40 21.79
CA SER A 58 0.83 -4.48 22.75
C SER A 58 -0.38 -5.42 22.70
N ASN A 59 -0.10 -6.71 22.45
CA ASN A 59 -1.14 -7.76 22.40
C ASN A 59 -2.19 -7.59 21.29
N LYS A 60 -1.89 -6.81 20.28
CA LYS A 60 -2.76 -6.63 19.10
C LYS A 60 -2.14 -7.26 17.86
N LYS A 61 -3.02 -7.68 16.95
CA LYS A 61 -2.66 -8.14 15.61
C LYS A 61 -3.56 -7.44 14.60
N TYR A 62 -3.00 -7.08 13.46
CA TYR A 62 -3.65 -6.23 12.46
C TYR A 62 -3.80 -6.94 11.12
N PRO A 63 -4.93 -6.80 10.43
CA PRO A 63 -5.02 -7.17 9.03
C PRO A 63 -4.16 -6.21 8.18
N ILE A 64 -3.60 -6.74 7.10
CA ILE A 64 -2.88 -5.93 6.11
C ILE A 64 -3.82 -5.63 4.93
N TYR A 65 -3.90 -4.38 4.54
CA TYR A 65 -4.58 -3.92 3.35
C TYR A 65 -3.56 -3.38 2.34
N SER A 66 -3.47 -4.00 1.17
CA SER A 66 -2.65 -3.55 0.05
C SER A 66 -3.53 -2.82 -0.97
N GLY A 67 -3.42 -1.49 -1.01
CA GLY A 67 -4.19 -0.62 -1.88
C GLY A 67 -3.41 -0.21 -3.12
N GLN A 68 -3.98 -0.47 -4.31
CA GLN A 68 -3.39 -0.17 -5.60
C GLN A 68 -4.05 1.08 -6.18
N HIS A 69 -3.24 2.13 -6.42
CA HIS A 69 -3.75 3.39 -6.95
C HIS A 69 -4.20 3.27 -8.42
N GLY A 70 -5.08 4.18 -8.85
CA GLY A 70 -5.47 4.31 -10.24
C GLY A 70 -4.36 4.90 -11.11
N THR A 71 -4.65 5.06 -12.41
CA THR A 71 -3.69 5.59 -13.39
C THR A 71 -3.10 6.93 -12.97
N GLU A 72 -1.77 6.99 -12.94
CA GLU A 72 -1.02 8.20 -12.65
C GLU A 72 -0.20 8.65 -13.86
N SER A 73 -0.35 9.94 -14.21
CA SER A 73 0.36 10.55 -15.32
C SER A 73 1.70 11.19 -14.92
N LYS A 74 1.89 11.42 -13.62
CA LYS A 74 3.12 12.00 -13.05
C LYS A 74 3.81 10.97 -12.18
N ARG A 75 5.08 10.70 -12.47
CA ARG A 75 5.90 9.72 -11.76
C ARG A 75 6.09 10.02 -10.25
N THR A 76 5.91 11.28 -9.86
CA THR A 76 6.02 11.74 -8.47
C THR A 76 4.67 11.82 -7.74
N ASN A 77 3.57 11.48 -8.40
CA ASN A 77 2.23 11.58 -7.83
C ASN A 77 1.81 10.27 -7.14
N VAL A 78 2.62 9.83 -6.19
CA VAL A 78 2.57 8.51 -5.56
C VAL A 78 2.65 8.58 -4.04
N ALA A 79 2.29 7.49 -3.38
CA ALA A 79 2.11 7.41 -1.93
C ALA A 79 3.42 7.64 -1.14
N SER A 80 4.57 7.20 -1.65
CA SER A 80 5.86 7.41 -0.99
C SER A 80 6.28 8.90 -0.92
N ILE A 81 5.75 9.73 -1.82
CA ILE A 81 6.05 11.16 -1.90
C ILE A 81 4.94 12.00 -1.25
N SER A 82 3.69 11.63 -1.48
CA SER A 82 2.52 12.31 -0.93
C SER A 82 1.56 11.30 -0.28
N PRO A 83 1.47 11.26 1.05
CA PRO A 83 0.68 10.25 1.77
C PRO A 83 -0.79 10.14 1.35
N LEU A 84 -1.41 11.25 0.93
CA LEU A 84 -2.80 11.25 0.45
C LEU A 84 -2.99 10.53 -0.89
N ARG A 85 -1.91 10.11 -1.57
CA ARG A 85 -2.00 9.31 -2.80
C ARG A 85 -2.27 7.83 -2.54
N GLY A 86 -2.00 7.34 -1.35
CA GLY A 86 -2.47 6.05 -0.88
C GLY A 86 -3.77 6.19 -0.06
N PHE A 87 -4.75 6.92 -0.60
CA PHE A 87 -5.97 7.33 0.07
C PHE A 87 -6.70 6.17 0.75
N ASP A 88 -6.95 5.09 0.05
CA ASP A 88 -7.62 3.89 0.56
C ASP A 88 -6.83 3.23 1.69
N ALA A 89 -5.53 3.01 1.51
CA ALA A 89 -4.65 2.45 2.53
C ALA A 89 -4.55 3.35 3.78
N LEU A 90 -4.52 4.67 3.58
CA LEU A 90 -4.52 5.65 4.68
C LEU A 90 -5.82 5.58 5.50
N PHE A 91 -6.97 5.54 4.82
CA PHE A 91 -8.26 5.55 5.51
C PHE A 91 -8.56 4.21 6.21
N VAL A 92 -8.20 3.07 5.62
CA VAL A 92 -8.36 1.79 6.34
C VAL A 92 -7.40 1.70 7.53
N ALA A 93 -6.21 2.31 7.45
CA ALA A 93 -5.31 2.40 8.61
C ALA A 93 -5.93 3.22 9.75
N SER A 94 -6.69 4.26 9.45
CA SER A 94 -7.37 5.06 10.47
C SER A 94 -8.47 4.33 11.24
N VAL A 95 -8.84 3.11 10.80
CA VAL A 95 -9.81 2.24 11.48
C VAL A 95 -9.21 0.89 11.92
N GLY A 96 -7.89 0.79 11.98
CA GLY A 96 -7.21 -0.35 12.62
C GLY A 96 -6.66 -1.41 11.68
N TYR A 97 -6.33 -1.08 10.43
CA TYR A 97 -5.57 -1.93 9.51
C TYR A 97 -4.12 -1.45 9.41
N ILE A 98 -3.23 -2.30 8.93
CA ILE A 98 -1.96 -1.86 8.36
C ILE A 98 -2.19 -1.58 6.89
N GLY A 99 -2.04 -0.30 6.49
CA GLY A 99 -2.14 0.09 5.08
C GLY A 99 -0.81 -0.06 4.36
N SER A 100 -0.84 -0.61 3.15
CA SER A 100 0.31 -0.75 2.26
C SER A 100 -0.06 -0.21 0.89
N SER A 101 0.66 0.79 0.38
CA SER A 101 0.42 1.35 -0.94
C SER A 101 1.73 1.37 -1.73
N PRO A 102 1.89 0.50 -2.75
CA PRO A 102 3.02 0.56 -3.67
C PRO A 102 2.91 1.75 -4.60
N ASP A 103 4.05 2.29 -5.03
CA ASP A 103 4.07 3.32 -6.08
C ASP A 103 3.95 2.73 -7.48
N LEU A 104 4.11 1.43 -7.63
CA LEU A 104 4.23 0.65 -8.86
C LEU A 104 5.52 0.93 -9.65
N LEU A 105 5.99 -0.07 -10.42
CA LEU A 105 7.19 0.07 -11.26
C LEU A 105 7.00 1.16 -12.31
N GLY A 106 8.03 1.95 -12.52
CA GLY A 106 8.02 3.10 -13.41
C GLY A 106 7.58 4.39 -12.75
N LEU A 107 7.16 4.33 -11.46
CA LEU A 107 6.76 5.48 -10.65
C LEU A 107 7.62 5.56 -9.38
N GLY A 108 7.56 6.68 -8.66
CA GLY A 108 8.37 6.89 -7.46
C GLY A 108 9.87 6.76 -7.74
N ILE A 109 10.59 5.96 -6.94
CA ILE A 109 12.03 5.77 -7.09
C ILE A 109 12.39 5.00 -8.37
N SER A 110 11.52 4.11 -8.86
CA SER A 110 11.74 3.33 -10.08
C SER A 110 11.40 4.08 -11.38
N SER A 111 11.42 5.40 -11.33
CA SER A 111 11.08 6.27 -12.48
C SER A 111 12.09 6.24 -13.65
N ASP A 112 13.17 5.48 -13.52
CA ASP A 112 14.16 5.18 -14.56
C ASP A 112 13.63 4.15 -15.59
N VAL A 113 12.60 3.38 -15.26
CA VAL A 113 11.95 2.46 -16.19
C VAL A 113 10.60 2.98 -16.65
N VAL A 114 10.11 2.45 -17.76
CA VAL A 114 8.75 2.77 -18.24
C VAL A 114 7.74 2.11 -17.33
N HIS A 115 6.70 2.84 -16.94
CA HIS A 115 5.56 2.24 -16.25
C HIS A 115 4.81 1.32 -17.21
N PRO A 116 4.81 0.01 -16.98
CA PRO A 116 4.14 -0.92 -17.89
C PRO A 116 2.65 -0.97 -17.57
N TYR A 117 1.81 -0.61 -18.54
CA TYR A 117 0.35 -0.79 -18.39
C TYR A 117 -0.11 -2.24 -18.63
N VAL A 118 0.81 -3.19 -18.59
CA VAL A 118 0.54 -4.64 -18.53
C VAL A 118 0.73 -5.10 -17.10
N HIS A 119 -0.34 -5.19 -16.34
CA HIS A 119 -0.29 -5.27 -14.88
C HIS A 119 0.24 -6.60 -14.33
N ALA A 120 0.25 -7.67 -15.13
CA ALA A 120 1.02 -8.86 -14.78
C ALA A 120 2.52 -8.59 -14.59
N PHE A 121 3.04 -7.53 -15.23
CA PHE A 121 4.45 -7.12 -15.12
C PHE A 121 4.78 -6.37 -13.83
N VAL A 122 3.79 -5.83 -13.14
CA VAL A 122 3.99 -5.12 -11.88
C VAL A 122 3.54 -5.93 -10.66
N ALA A 123 2.85 -7.05 -10.88
CA ALA A 123 2.29 -7.87 -9.80
C ALA A 123 3.37 -8.39 -8.84
N GLU A 124 4.54 -8.80 -9.36
CA GLU A 124 5.67 -9.25 -8.54
C GLU A 124 6.13 -8.13 -7.58
N ALA A 125 6.27 -6.90 -8.08
CA ALA A 125 6.66 -5.77 -7.26
C ALA A 125 5.63 -5.42 -6.18
N VAL A 126 4.34 -5.71 -6.40
CA VAL A 126 3.31 -5.56 -5.37
C VAL A 126 3.43 -6.65 -4.31
N VAL A 127 3.70 -7.91 -4.71
CA VAL A 127 3.96 -9.01 -3.76
C VAL A 127 5.18 -8.66 -2.90
N ASP A 128 6.26 -8.19 -3.50
CA ASP A 128 7.46 -7.78 -2.76
C ASP A 128 7.20 -6.59 -1.84
N LYS A 129 6.30 -5.66 -2.22
CA LYS A 129 5.86 -4.59 -1.33
C LYS A 129 5.11 -5.12 -0.10
N ILE A 130 4.26 -6.15 -0.28
CA ILE A 130 3.56 -6.80 0.84
C ILE A 130 4.57 -7.48 1.76
N ARG A 131 5.55 -8.22 1.21
CA ARG A 131 6.67 -8.81 1.98
C ARG A 131 7.45 -7.76 2.76
N ALA A 132 7.81 -6.66 2.08
CA ALA A 132 8.51 -5.54 2.72
C ALA A 132 7.68 -4.91 3.85
N THR A 133 6.37 -4.81 3.68
CA THR A 133 5.46 -4.33 4.73
C THR A 133 5.45 -5.28 5.92
N LYS A 134 5.28 -6.60 5.71
CA LYS A 134 5.33 -7.62 6.77
C LYS A 134 6.66 -7.58 7.54
N ASN A 135 7.77 -7.50 6.82
CA ASN A 135 9.10 -7.42 7.42
C ASN A 135 9.28 -6.14 8.25
N TRP A 136 8.81 -5.02 7.72
CA TRP A 136 8.91 -3.73 8.39
C TRP A 136 8.11 -3.71 9.69
N ILE A 137 6.83 -4.14 9.68
CA ILE A 137 6.00 -4.16 10.89
C ILE A 137 6.55 -5.12 11.93
N CYS A 138 6.98 -6.33 11.53
CA CYS A 138 7.61 -7.29 12.43
C CYS A 138 8.86 -6.70 13.12
N SER A 139 9.73 -6.03 12.36
CA SER A 139 10.94 -5.39 12.87
C SER A 139 10.65 -4.22 13.83
N ASN A 140 9.43 -3.68 13.79
CA ASN A 140 8.97 -2.61 14.67
C ASN A 140 8.03 -3.11 15.80
N GLY A 141 7.96 -4.42 16.04
CA GLY A 141 7.17 -5.00 17.12
C GLY A 141 5.66 -4.99 16.88
N ILE A 142 5.23 -4.85 15.64
CA ILE A 142 3.83 -4.87 15.22
C ILE A 142 3.54 -6.22 14.56
N ASN A 143 2.47 -6.88 14.96
CA ASN A 143 2.12 -8.19 14.44
C ASN A 143 0.92 -8.11 13.49
N ASP A 144 0.97 -8.83 12.37
CA ASP A 144 -0.22 -9.06 11.55
C ASP A 144 -1.05 -10.22 12.11
N ASN A 145 -2.30 -10.32 11.66
CA ASN A 145 -3.23 -11.39 12.02
C ASN A 145 -3.40 -12.41 10.87
N GLU A 146 -2.46 -12.41 9.91
CA GLU A 146 -2.45 -13.28 8.74
C GLU A 146 -3.59 -13.02 7.72
N GLN A 147 -4.38 -11.95 7.92
CA GLN A 147 -5.38 -11.52 6.94
C GLN A 147 -4.77 -10.50 5.99
N LEU A 148 -4.84 -10.79 4.70
CA LEU A 148 -4.40 -9.92 3.62
C LEU A 148 -5.58 -9.55 2.73
N PHE A 149 -5.81 -8.25 2.57
CA PHE A 149 -6.79 -7.69 1.65
C PHE A 149 -6.05 -6.96 0.52
N ILE A 150 -6.37 -7.28 -0.72
CA ILE A 150 -5.79 -6.64 -1.90
C ILE A 150 -6.91 -5.98 -2.67
N ALA A 151 -6.84 -4.68 -2.86
CA ALA A 151 -7.85 -3.91 -3.56
C ALA A 151 -7.20 -2.83 -4.43
N GLY A 152 -8.00 -2.20 -5.27
CA GLY A 152 -7.53 -1.10 -6.11
C GLY A 152 -8.66 -0.47 -6.92
N TYR A 153 -8.39 0.72 -7.43
CA TYR A 153 -9.31 1.48 -8.24
C TYR A 153 -8.79 1.65 -9.67
N SER A 154 -9.65 1.52 -10.68
CA SER A 154 -9.31 1.68 -12.10
C SER A 154 -8.14 0.77 -12.51
N GLU A 155 -6.99 1.32 -12.95
CA GLU A 155 -5.74 0.58 -13.19
C GLU A 155 -5.34 -0.26 -11.98
N GLY A 156 -5.45 0.30 -10.77
CA GLY A 156 -5.17 -0.41 -9.53
C GLY A 156 -6.05 -1.64 -9.31
N GLY A 157 -7.31 -1.62 -9.78
CA GLY A 157 -8.18 -2.79 -9.75
C GLY A 157 -7.64 -3.93 -10.63
N TYR A 158 -7.07 -3.60 -11.78
CA TYR A 158 -6.42 -4.60 -12.63
C TYR A 158 -5.11 -5.11 -12.00
N VAL A 159 -4.30 -4.21 -11.43
CA VAL A 159 -3.09 -4.60 -10.68
C VAL A 159 -3.44 -5.52 -9.51
N ALA A 160 -4.48 -5.20 -8.75
CA ALA A 160 -4.95 -6.02 -7.63
C ALA A 160 -5.33 -7.44 -8.09
N MET A 161 -6.08 -7.57 -9.17
CA MET A 161 -6.45 -8.88 -9.74
C MET A 161 -5.23 -9.65 -10.26
N ALA A 162 -4.28 -8.97 -10.92
CA ALA A 162 -3.05 -9.61 -11.39
C ALA A 162 -2.19 -10.10 -10.21
N THR A 163 -2.11 -9.32 -9.13
CA THR A 163 -1.40 -9.68 -7.91
C THR A 163 -2.08 -10.87 -7.22
N HIS A 164 -3.40 -10.86 -7.11
CA HIS A 164 -4.16 -11.96 -6.51
C HIS A 164 -3.93 -13.27 -7.27
N LYS A 165 -4.02 -13.22 -8.61
CA LYS A 165 -3.73 -14.37 -9.47
C LYS A 165 -2.30 -14.88 -9.27
N LEU A 166 -1.32 -13.98 -9.21
CA LEU A 166 0.08 -14.35 -9.00
C LEU A 166 0.29 -15.05 -7.65
N ILE A 167 -0.35 -14.55 -6.59
CA ILE A 167 -0.29 -15.17 -5.25
C ILE A 167 -0.89 -16.56 -5.31
N GLU A 168 -2.08 -16.75 -5.88
CA GLU A 168 -2.72 -18.06 -6.01
C GLU A 168 -1.86 -19.06 -6.80
N GLU A 169 -1.21 -18.62 -7.87
CA GLU A 169 -0.43 -19.49 -8.75
C GLU A 169 0.97 -19.83 -8.21
N LYS A 170 1.61 -18.92 -7.45
CA LYS A 170 3.02 -19.08 -7.08
C LYS A 170 3.30 -19.00 -5.57
N TYR A 171 2.46 -18.32 -4.81
CA TYR A 171 2.75 -17.95 -3.42
C TYR A 171 1.64 -18.29 -2.44
N ALA A 172 0.72 -19.23 -2.82
CA ALA A 172 -0.42 -19.63 -1.99
C ALA A 172 -0.03 -20.20 -0.61
N ASP A 173 1.19 -20.75 -0.49
CA ASP A 173 1.72 -21.26 0.79
C ASP A 173 2.36 -20.15 1.65
N GLU A 174 2.50 -18.93 1.13
CA GLU A 174 3.13 -17.80 1.81
C GLU A 174 2.10 -16.82 2.40
N PHE A 175 0.91 -16.73 1.77
CA PHE A 175 -0.10 -15.72 2.11
C PHE A 175 -1.46 -16.29 2.51
#